data_757fffd8847f8fb8e607d5f209ec081e
#
_entry.id   757fffd8847f8fb8e607d5f209ec081e
#
_cell.length_a   1.000
_cell.length_b   1.000
_cell.length_c   1.000
_cell.angle_alpha   90.00
_cell.angle_beta   90.00
_cell.angle_gamma   90.00
#
_symmetry.space_group_name_H-M   'P 1'
#
loop_
_entity.id
_entity.type
_entity.pdbx_description
1 polymer ?
#
loop_
_entity_poly.entity_id
_entity_poly.type
_entity_poly.pdbx_seq_one_letter_code
_entity_poly.pdbx_strand_id
1 'polypeptide(L)'
;ASVDDPVELAQAERWMVQSGVSVINHSVGWWGWGQTDGTGVINQVVDHAVANDVFWANSAGNSRLMHWRGDFTDPDRDFWLDFDNVAGDRYNTFYASAGKYIQACLWWDDSFSAATEDFDLWLAKLNPGTGQWEQVASSERRQGGEAGQTPVEIITYTAPTAGYYAWQVARAWSARTDVDFDLLTPGVTLDDPSNPHA
;
A
#
# COMPACT_ATOMS: atom_id res chain seq x y z
N ALA A 1 -23.10 -7.21 11.11
CA ALA A 1 -23.10 -6.12 10.13
C ALA A 1 -21.79 -6.26 9.33
N SER A 2 -21.82 -6.15 8.02
CA SER A 2 -20.60 -5.95 7.24
C SER A 2 -20.18 -4.48 7.42
N VAL A 3 -18.88 -4.23 7.34
CA VAL A 3 -18.29 -2.91 7.44
C VAL A 3 -17.37 -2.79 6.24
N ASP A 4 -17.76 -1.96 5.28
CA ASP A 4 -17.07 -1.87 3.98
C ASP A 4 -16.34 -0.52 3.79
N ASP A 5 -16.60 0.45 4.67
CA ASP A 5 -15.93 1.75 4.67
C ASP A 5 -15.71 2.31 6.10
N PRO A 6 -14.87 3.35 6.26
CA PRO A 6 -14.58 3.95 7.57
C PRO A 6 -15.80 4.58 8.28
N VAL A 7 -16.80 5.03 7.53
CA VAL A 7 -18.04 5.61 8.11
C VAL A 7 -18.86 4.52 8.77
N GLU A 8 -19.01 3.39 8.09
CA GLU A 8 -19.68 2.22 8.64
C GLU A 8 -18.93 1.63 9.84
N LEU A 9 -17.59 1.62 9.79
CA LEU A 9 -16.75 1.23 10.93
C LEU A 9 -17.05 2.12 12.14
N ALA A 10 -17.06 3.44 11.97
CA ALA A 10 -17.33 4.38 13.05
C ALA A 10 -18.75 4.23 13.62
N GLN A 11 -19.75 3.94 12.76
CA GLN A 11 -21.12 3.69 13.20
C GLN A 11 -21.25 2.39 13.99
N ALA A 12 -20.60 1.33 13.51
CA ALA A 12 -20.60 0.03 14.18
C ALA A 12 -19.88 0.10 15.54
N GLU A 13 -18.74 0.78 15.59
CA GLU A 13 -17.99 1.01 16.83
C GLU A 13 -18.85 1.78 17.85
N ARG A 14 -19.45 2.92 17.49
CA ARG A 14 -20.31 3.71 18.39
C ARG A 14 -21.49 2.90 18.91
N TRP A 15 -22.09 2.08 18.07
CA TRP A 15 -23.16 1.19 18.50
C TRP A 15 -22.68 0.16 19.52
N MET A 16 -21.50 -0.44 19.32
CA MET A 16 -20.91 -1.39 20.25
C MET A 16 -20.58 -0.73 21.59
N VAL A 17 -19.97 0.46 21.59
CA VAL A 17 -19.68 1.25 22.81
C VAL A 17 -20.99 1.54 23.57
N GLN A 18 -22.02 2.06 22.91
CA GLN A 18 -23.31 2.34 23.52
C GLN A 18 -24.02 1.08 24.05
N SER A 19 -23.73 -0.08 23.47
CA SER A 19 -24.25 -1.37 23.92
C SER A 19 -23.48 -1.97 25.10
N GLY A 20 -22.44 -1.29 25.59
CA GLY A 20 -21.67 -1.68 26.77
C GLY A 20 -20.71 -2.86 26.54
N VAL A 21 -20.20 -3.06 25.31
CA VAL A 21 -19.17 -4.05 25.06
C VAL A 21 -17.86 -3.64 25.71
N SER A 22 -17.09 -4.60 26.18
CA SER A 22 -15.79 -4.39 26.82
C SER A 22 -14.62 -4.69 25.88
N VAL A 23 -14.86 -5.43 24.82
CA VAL A 23 -13.83 -5.87 23.85
C VAL A 23 -14.38 -5.84 22.45
N ILE A 24 -13.62 -5.25 21.53
CA ILE A 24 -13.87 -5.33 20.08
C ILE A 24 -12.72 -6.14 19.46
N ASN A 25 -13.05 -7.22 18.76
CA ASN A 25 -12.10 -7.95 17.91
C ASN A 25 -12.30 -7.55 16.45
N HIS A 26 -11.29 -6.92 15.87
CA HIS A 26 -11.33 -6.36 14.52
C HIS A 26 -10.35 -7.10 13.61
N SER A 27 -10.87 -8.03 12.80
CA SER A 27 -10.09 -8.87 11.88
C SER A 27 -10.18 -8.37 10.43
N VAL A 28 -9.98 -7.07 10.23
CA VAL A 28 -10.05 -6.39 8.94
C VAL A 28 -8.80 -5.54 8.73
N GLY A 29 -8.30 -5.49 7.49
CA GLY A 29 -7.23 -4.59 7.07
C GLY A 29 -7.80 -3.39 6.28
N TRP A 30 -7.28 -2.21 6.52
CA TRP A 30 -7.67 -0.94 5.88
C TRP A 30 -6.49 -0.38 5.07
N TRP A 31 -6.22 -0.98 3.90
CA TRP A 31 -5.07 -0.65 3.09
C TRP A 31 -5.27 0.68 2.36
N GLY A 32 -4.29 1.59 2.48
CA GLY A 32 -4.36 2.90 1.85
C GLY A 32 -5.43 3.85 2.43
N TRP A 33 -5.89 3.60 3.67
CA TRP A 33 -6.91 4.42 4.34
C TRP A 33 -6.38 5.30 5.48
N GLY A 34 -5.09 5.36 5.66
CA GLY A 34 -4.51 6.20 6.71
C GLY A 34 -2.99 6.12 6.72
N GLN A 35 -2.40 7.04 7.47
CA GLN A 35 -0.97 7.10 7.71
C GLN A 35 -0.55 5.97 8.66
N THR A 36 0.72 5.56 8.56
CA THR A 36 1.31 4.52 9.42
C THR A 36 1.75 5.05 10.79
N ASP A 37 1.53 6.33 11.05
CA ASP A 37 1.93 7.06 12.27
C ASP A 37 0.93 6.99 13.44
N GLY A 38 -0.15 6.21 13.29
CA GLY A 38 -1.22 6.12 14.28
C GLY A 38 -2.27 7.24 14.17
N THR A 39 -2.24 8.04 13.12
CA THR A 39 -3.26 9.06 12.82
C THR A 39 -4.23 8.60 11.72
N GLY A 40 -5.23 9.42 11.44
CA GLY A 40 -6.21 9.15 10.38
C GLY A 40 -7.54 8.61 10.87
N VAL A 41 -8.47 8.42 9.93
CA VAL A 41 -9.87 8.13 10.24
C VAL A 41 -10.08 6.80 10.96
N ILE A 42 -9.31 5.77 10.62
CA ILE A 42 -9.41 4.45 11.27
C ILE A 42 -8.90 4.53 12.72
N ASN A 43 -7.76 5.21 12.93
CA ASN A 43 -7.20 5.37 14.27
C ASN A 43 -8.13 6.18 15.18
N GLN A 44 -8.81 7.22 14.67
CA GLN A 44 -9.83 7.95 15.42
C GLN A 44 -10.98 7.08 15.93
N VAL A 45 -11.39 6.06 15.16
CA VAL A 45 -12.40 5.09 15.60
C VAL A 45 -11.87 4.23 16.75
N VAL A 46 -10.63 3.77 16.63
CA VAL A 46 -9.97 2.99 17.69
C VAL A 46 -9.80 3.84 18.96
N ASP A 47 -9.33 5.07 18.81
CA ASP A 47 -9.14 6.02 19.94
C ASP A 47 -10.45 6.32 20.67
N HIS A 48 -11.56 6.44 19.92
CA HIS A 48 -12.89 6.63 20.53
C HIS A 48 -13.30 5.40 21.35
N ALA A 49 -13.09 4.19 20.86
CA ALA A 49 -13.38 2.96 21.61
C ALA A 49 -12.53 2.87 22.89
N VAL A 50 -11.21 3.13 22.78
CA VAL A 50 -10.29 3.10 23.92
C VAL A 50 -10.63 4.18 24.95
N ALA A 51 -11.00 5.39 24.51
CA ALA A 51 -11.45 6.47 25.40
C ALA A 51 -12.75 6.16 26.16
N ASN A 52 -13.51 5.14 25.72
CA ASN A 52 -14.71 4.62 26.35
C ASN A 52 -14.48 3.27 27.07
N ASP A 53 -13.25 3.00 27.49
CA ASP A 53 -12.83 1.79 28.22
C ASP A 53 -13.10 0.47 27.46
N VAL A 54 -13.13 0.50 26.13
CA VAL A 54 -13.25 -0.70 25.28
C VAL A 54 -11.86 -1.13 24.82
N PHE A 55 -11.51 -2.38 25.09
CA PHE A 55 -10.26 -2.97 24.56
C PHE A 55 -10.42 -3.29 23.09
N TRP A 56 -9.52 -2.76 22.25
CA TRP A 56 -9.50 -3.02 20.82
C TRP A 56 -8.38 -4.00 20.46
N ALA A 57 -8.75 -5.17 19.90
CA ALA A 57 -7.82 -6.15 19.36
C ALA A 57 -7.87 -6.12 17.84
N ASN A 58 -6.78 -5.72 17.20
CA ASN A 58 -6.67 -5.69 15.73
C ASN A 58 -5.80 -6.85 15.24
N SER A 59 -6.16 -7.40 14.07
CA SER A 59 -5.31 -8.39 13.41
C SER A 59 -4.04 -7.73 12.85
N ALA A 60 -2.89 -8.43 12.94
CA ALA A 60 -1.64 -7.97 12.34
C ALA A 60 -1.56 -8.25 10.82
N GLY A 61 -2.55 -8.94 10.24
CA GLY A 61 -2.57 -9.33 8.83
C GLY A 61 -1.76 -10.60 8.54
N ASN A 62 -1.80 -11.05 7.29
CA ASN A 62 -1.15 -12.27 6.81
C ASN A 62 -0.23 -12.01 5.60
N SER A 63 0.22 -10.76 5.43
CA SER A 63 0.83 -10.30 4.17
C SER A 63 2.35 -10.17 4.22
N ARG A 64 3.04 -10.86 5.15
CA ARG A 64 4.49 -10.73 5.34
C ARG A 64 5.32 -10.85 4.05
N LEU A 65 5.01 -11.82 3.20
CA LEU A 65 5.71 -12.05 1.92
C LEU A 65 5.03 -11.34 0.74
N MET A 66 4.01 -10.55 1.01
CA MET A 66 3.19 -9.80 0.06
C MET A 66 3.21 -8.30 0.39
N HIS A 67 4.23 -7.87 1.09
CA HIS A 67 4.38 -6.49 1.56
C HIS A 67 5.86 -6.10 1.50
N TRP A 68 6.12 -4.90 1.01
CA TRP A 68 7.42 -4.24 1.08
C TRP A 68 7.23 -2.86 1.75
N ARG A 69 8.17 -2.50 2.61
CA ARG A 69 8.23 -1.17 3.22
C ARG A 69 9.65 -0.65 3.21
N GLY A 70 9.81 0.62 2.92
CA GLY A 70 11.10 1.30 2.97
C GLY A 70 11.00 2.74 2.48
N ASP A 71 12.12 3.45 2.57
CA ASP A 71 12.25 4.82 2.07
C ASP A 71 12.45 4.82 0.54
N PHE A 72 12.08 5.94 -0.10
CA PHE A 72 12.44 6.15 -1.50
C PHE A 72 13.96 6.30 -1.65
N THR A 73 14.58 5.34 -2.28
CA THR A 73 16.02 5.35 -2.60
C THR A 73 16.22 5.33 -4.11
N ASP A 74 17.10 6.19 -4.61
CA ASP A 74 17.41 6.39 -6.04
C ASP A 74 18.87 6.82 -6.17
N PRO A 75 19.83 5.90 -5.90
CA PRO A 75 21.26 6.22 -5.90
C PRO A 75 21.83 6.51 -7.29
N ASP A 76 21.24 5.99 -8.38
CA ASP A 76 21.67 6.27 -9.74
C ASP A 76 20.93 7.46 -10.40
N ARG A 77 19.91 8.00 -9.73
CA ARG A 77 19.15 9.19 -10.12
C ARG A 77 18.39 9.03 -11.45
N ASP A 78 17.80 7.86 -11.62
CA ASP A 78 16.95 7.55 -12.77
C ASP A 78 15.44 7.76 -12.50
N PHE A 79 15.08 8.26 -11.30
CA PHE A 79 13.73 8.56 -10.81
C PHE A 79 12.90 7.31 -10.45
N TRP A 80 13.49 6.14 -10.43
CA TRP A 80 12.87 4.92 -9.95
C TRP A 80 13.33 4.59 -8.54
N LEU A 81 12.43 3.96 -7.77
CA LEU A 81 12.79 3.39 -6.48
C LEU A 81 13.71 2.19 -6.69
N ASP A 82 14.88 2.21 -6.06
CA ASP A 82 15.75 1.05 -5.94
C ASP A 82 15.43 0.29 -4.65
N PHE A 83 14.78 -0.87 -4.76
CA PHE A 83 14.18 -1.59 -3.64
C PHE A 83 15.18 -2.01 -2.56
N ASP A 84 16.38 -2.44 -2.92
CA ASP A 84 17.46 -2.81 -1.99
C ASP A 84 18.49 -1.69 -1.78
N ASN A 85 18.18 -0.45 -2.17
CA ASN A 85 19.12 0.68 -2.19
C ASN A 85 20.40 0.38 -3.01
N VAL A 86 20.25 -0.42 -4.05
CA VAL A 86 21.29 -0.77 -5.01
C VAL A 86 20.92 -0.19 -6.36
N ALA A 87 21.78 0.65 -6.92
CA ALA A 87 21.56 1.29 -8.22
C ALA A 87 21.11 0.31 -9.30
N GLY A 88 19.97 0.59 -9.93
CA GLY A 88 19.34 -0.23 -10.96
C GLY A 88 18.47 -1.38 -10.46
N ASP A 89 18.29 -1.55 -9.14
CA ASP A 89 17.39 -2.56 -8.55
C ASP A 89 15.94 -2.08 -8.43
N ARG A 90 15.40 -1.61 -9.53
CA ARG A 90 14.08 -1.00 -9.62
C ARG A 90 12.90 -1.97 -9.81
N TYR A 91 13.16 -3.29 -9.75
CA TYR A 91 12.16 -4.32 -10.04
C TYR A 91 11.92 -5.23 -8.84
N ASN A 92 10.83 -5.02 -8.10
CA ASN A 92 10.41 -6.00 -7.10
C ASN A 92 9.60 -7.11 -7.78
N THR A 93 10.22 -8.25 -8.02
CA THR A 93 9.72 -9.30 -8.90
C THR A 93 8.84 -10.30 -8.18
N PHE A 94 7.98 -10.97 -8.96
CA PHE A 94 7.16 -12.10 -8.52
C PHE A 94 6.72 -12.94 -9.73
N TYR A 95 6.34 -14.20 -9.48
CA TYR A 95 5.78 -15.06 -10.50
C TYR A 95 4.25 -15.08 -10.42
N ALA A 96 3.57 -14.97 -11.57
CA ALA A 96 2.13 -15.15 -11.68
C ALA A 96 1.78 -16.18 -12.75
N SER A 97 0.80 -17.06 -12.46
CA SER A 97 0.20 -17.97 -13.44
C SER A 97 -0.79 -17.23 -14.34
N ALA A 98 -1.07 -17.79 -15.51
CA ALA A 98 -2.14 -17.28 -16.38
C ALA A 98 -3.49 -17.25 -15.63
N GLY A 99 -4.26 -16.18 -15.81
CA GLY A 99 -5.52 -15.96 -15.13
C GLY A 99 -5.39 -15.47 -13.69
N LYS A 100 -4.17 -15.32 -13.15
CA LYS A 100 -3.97 -14.79 -11.79
C LYS A 100 -4.43 -13.34 -11.72
N TYR A 101 -5.30 -13.05 -10.77
CA TYR A 101 -5.64 -11.69 -10.39
C TYR A 101 -4.50 -11.12 -9.53
N ILE A 102 -3.97 -9.99 -9.95
CA ILE A 102 -2.86 -9.26 -9.33
C ILE A 102 -3.42 -7.93 -8.86
N GLN A 103 -3.11 -7.58 -7.62
CA GLN A 103 -3.48 -6.29 -7.04
C GLN A 103 -2.28 -5.74 -6.28
N ALA A 104 -2.10 -4.42 -6.33
CA ALA A 104 -1.22 -3.70 -5.44
C ALA A 104 -1.85 -2.41 -4.96
N CYS A 105 -1.51 -2.04 -3.74
CA CYS A 105 -1.77 -0.75 -3.16
C CYS A 105 -0.43 -0.21 -2.66
N LEU A 106 0.00 0.90 -3.23
CA LEU A 106 1.14 1.69 -2.77
C LEU A 106 0.59 2.89 -2.01
N TRP A 107 1.14 3.19 -0.85
CA TRP A 107 0.89 4.46 -0.15
C TRP A 107 2.16 4.95 0.54
N TRP A 108 2.20 6.25 0.84
CA TRP A 108 3.35 6.90 1.44
C TRP A 108 2.96 7.92 2.51
N ASP A 109 3.96 8.39 3.26
CA ASP A 109 3.81 9.31 4.39
C ASP A 109 3.59 10.76 3.93
N ASP A 110 2.39 11.05 3.44
CA ASP A 110 1.92 12.38 3.07
C ASP A 110 0.46 12.59 3.54
N SER A 111 -0.06 13.77 3.33
CA SER A 111 -1.43 14.12 3.70
C SER A 111 -2.47 13.30 2.93
N PHE A 112 -3.33 12.57 3.64
CA PHE A 112 -4.46 11.84 3.03
C PHE A 112 -5.63 12.74 2.58
N SER A 113 -5.48 14.06 2.66
CA SER A 113 -6.49 15.03 2.20
C SER A 113 -5.98 15.98 1.13
N ALA A 114 -4.68 16.13 0.99
CA ALA A 114 -4.03 17.03 0.01
C ALA A 114 -2.55 16.63 -0.13
N ALA A 115 -2.30 15.46 -0.69
CA ALA A 115 -0.95 14.94 -0.91
C ALA A 115 -0.17 15.84 -1.87
N THR A 116 1.08 16.11 -1.54
CA THR A 116 1.98 17.00 -2.27
C THR A 116 3.13 16.29 -2.96
N GLU A 117 3.48 15.09 -2.49
CA GLU A 117 4.52 14.24 -3.08
C GLU A 117 3.85 13.29 -4.09
N ASP A 118 4.36 13.25 -5.32
CA ASP A 118 3.73 12.59 -6.48
C ASP A 118 4.58 11.39 -6.92
N PHE A 119 4.06 10.19 -6.68
CA PHE A 119 4.71 8.94 -7.06
C PHE A 119 3.74 8.05 -7.82
N ASP A 120 4.25 7.36 -8.83
CA ASP A 120 3.52 6.48 -9.71
C ASP A 120 3.83 5.01 -9.42
N LEU A 121 2.82 4.16 -9.48
CA LEU A 121 2.98 2.72 -9.41
C LEU A 121 2.86 2.08 -10.79
N TRP A 122 3.79 1.17 -11.13
CA TRP A 122 3.85 0.51 -12.41
C TRP A 122 3.93 -1.01 -12.24
N LEU A 123 3.29 -1.73 -13.15
CA LEU A 123 3.43 -3.17 -13.29
C LEU A 123 4.09 -3.48 -14.65
N ALA A 124 5.21 -4.17 -14.59
CA ALA A 124 5.91 -4.66 -15.77
C ALA A 124 5.86 -6.19 -15.84
N LYS A 125 6.00 -6.73 -17.05
CA LYS A 125 6.11 -8.16 -17.33
C LYS A 125 7.41 -8.44 -18.07
N LEU A 126 8.13 -9.47 -17.66
CA LEU A 126 9.33 -9.93 -18.37
C LEU A 126 8.93 -10.63 -19.69
N ASN A 127 9.43 -10.12 -20.80
CA ASN A 127 9.34 -10.79 -22.09
C ASN A 127 10.45 -11.85 -22.19
N PRO A 128 10.13 -13.16 -22.17
CA PRO A 128 11.13 -14.21 -22.14
C PRO A 128 11.90 -14.32 -23.47
N GLY A 129 11.37 -13.78 -24.58
CA GLY A 129 12.03 -13.80 -25.88
C GLY A 129 13.10 -12.74 -26.03
N THR A 130 12.95 -11.59 -25.36
CA THR A 130 13.90 -10.45 -25.46
C THR A 130 14.68 -10.23 -24.17
N GLY A 131 14.22 -10.76 -23.03
CA GLY A 131 14.77 -10.47 -21.71
C GLY A 131 14.47 -9.05 -21.21
N GLN A 132 13.54 -8.33 -21.86
CA GLN A 132 13.19 -6.97 -21.50
C GLN A 132 11.90 -6.93 -20.68
N TRP A 133 11.82 -5.99 -19.75
CA TRP A 133 10.60 -5.68 -19.01
C TRP A 133 9.70 -4.78 -19.87
N GLU A 134 8.43 -5.14 -19.97
CA GLU A 134 7.40 -4.44 -20.73
C GLU A 134 6.32 -3.98 -19.75
N GLN A 135 5.99 -2.70 -19.75
CA GLN A 135 4.89 -2.18 -18.95
C GLN A 135 3.56 -2.80 -19.38
N VAL A 136 2.76 -3.26 -18.42
CA VAL A 136 1.46 -3.87 -18.66
C VAL A 136 0.30 -3.18 -17.93
N ALA A 137 0.60 -2.42 -16.88
CA ALA A 137 -0.35 -1.55 -16.18
C ALA A 137 0.38 -0.43 -15.43
N SER A 138 -0.34 0.65 -15.13
CA SER A 138 0.14 1.75 -14.28
C SER A 138 -1.00 2.39 -13.51
N SER A 139 -0.64 3.10 -12.45
CA SER A 139 -1.47 4.04 -11.72
C SER A 139 -0.64 5.30 -11.52
N GLU A 140 -1.09 6.41 -12.14
CA GLU A 140 -0.33 7.65 -12.31
C GLU A 140 -1.24 8.84 -11.95
N ARG A 141 -1.87 8.77 -10.78
CA ARG A 141 -2.74 9.85 -10.32
C ARG A 141 -1.90 10.97 -9.74
N ARG A 142 -2.09 12.17 -10.27
CA ARG A 142 -1.34 13.35 -9.83
C ARG A 142 -1.69 13.70 -8.37
N GLN A 143 -0.64 13.92 -7.56
CA GLN A 143 -0.70 14.52 -6.24
C GLN A 143 0.04 15.87 -6.26
N GLY A 144 -0.71 16.97 -6.21
CA GLY A 144 -0.19 18.34 -6.31
C GLY A 144 -0.65 19.27 -5.20
N GLY A 145 -1.13 18.71 -4.06
CA GLY A 145 -1.61 19.48 -2.91
C GLY A 145 -3.06 19.93 -3.01
N GLU A 146 -3.82 19.43 -3.99
CA GLU A 146 -5.24 19.77 -4.13
C GLU A 146 -6.09 18.95 -3.14
N ALA A 147 -7.20 19.57 -2.68
CA ALA A 147 -8.10 18.89 -1.75
C ALA A 147 -8.67 17.58 -2.35
N GLY A 148 -8.60 16.50 -1.58
CA GLY A 148 -9.05 15.16 -1.98
C GLY A 148 -7.97 14.31 -2.67
N GLN A 149 -6.78 14.83 -2.93
CA GLN A 149 -5.65 14.04 -3.39
C GLN A 149 -5.07 13.24 -2.22
N THR A 150 -4.96 11.94 -2.41
CA THR A 150 -4.43 11.00 -1.41
C THR A 150 -3.08 10.43 -1.86
N PRO A 151 -2.15 10.14 -0.94
CA PRO A 151 -0.86 9.54 -1.24
C PRO A 151 -1.01 8.03 -1.47
N VAL A 152 -1.77 7.65 -2.50
CA VAL A 152 -2.13 6.25 -2.75
C VAL A 152 -2.19 5.97 -4.24
N GLU A 153 -1.51 4.93 -4.71
CA GLU A 153 -1.67 4.36 -6.05
C GLU A 153 -2.15 2.91 -5.99
N ILE A 154 -3.08 2.53 -6.87
CA ILE A 154 -3.67 1.19 -6.87
C ILE A 154 -3.68 0.64 -8.30
N ILE A 155 -3.16 -0.57 -8.45
CA ILE A 155 -3.26 -1.35 -9.68
C ILE A 155 -4.05 -2.63 -9.42
N THR A 156 -4.94 -2.94 -10.34
CA THR A 156 -5.56 -4.27 -10.47
C THR A 156 -5.34 -4.79 -11.89
N TYR A 157 -4.89 -6.03 -12.01
CA TYR A 157 -4.53 -6.61 -13.29
C TYR A 157 -4.80 -8.12 -13.29
N THR A 158 -5.26 -8.67 -14.40
CA THR A 158 -5.35 -10.12 -14.57
C THR A 158 -4.26 -10.57 -15.53
N ALA A 159 -3.34 -11.41 -15.07
CA ALA A 159 -2.22 -11.91 -15.87
C ALA A 159 -2.73 -12.73 -17.06
N PRO A 160 -2.58 -12.30 -18.33
CA PRO A 160 -3.08 -13.07 -19.48
C PRO A 160 -2.23 -14.30 -19.75
N THR A 161 -0.98 -14.31 -19.32
CA THR A 161 -0.04 -15.42 -19.50
C THR A 161 0.81 -15.58 -18.24
N ALA A 162 1.24 -16.82 -17.97
CA ALA A 162 2.19 -17.08 -16.90
C ALA A 162 3.56 -16.44 -17.17
N GLY A 163 4.26 -16.05 -16.11
CA GLY A 163 5.60 -15.47 -16.21
C GLY A 163 5.99 -14.64 -15.01
N TYR A 164 7.15 -14.01 -15.11
CA TYR A 164 7.62 -13.04 -14.13
C TYR A 164 7.01 -11.67 -14.41
N TYR A 165 6.56 -11.04 -13.35
CA TYR A 165 6.07 -9.67 -13.28
C TYR A 165 6.89 -8.92 -12.26
N ALA A 166 6.88 -7.59 -12.31
CA ALA A 166 7.57 -6.74 -11.34
C ALA A 166 6.79 -5.47 -11.05
N TRP A 167 6.83 -5.07 -9.80
CA TRP A 167 6.41 -3.74 -9.38
C TRP A 167 7.57 -2.77 -9.56
N GLN A 168 7.24 -1.55 -9.93
CA GLN A 168 8.14 -0.42 -10.00
C GLN A 168 7.44 0.81 -9.42
N VAL A 169 8.19 1.65 -8.73
CA VAL A 169 7.70 2.94 -8.22
C VAL A 169 8.52 4.06 -8.85
N ALA A 170 7.86 5.00 -9.50
CA ALA A 170 8.50 6.15 -10.12
C ALA A 170 8.22 7.41 -9.30
N ARG A 171 9.22 8.27 -9.17
CA ARG A 171 9.05 9.61 -8.63
C ARG A 171 8.65 10.58 -9.75
N ALA A 172 7.34 10.89 -9.85
CA ALA A 172 6.85 11.89 -10.79
C ALA A 172 7.25 13.31 -10.33
N TRP A 173 7.05 13.60 -9.05
CA TRP A 173 7.54 14.82 -8.39
C TRP A 173 7.61 14.62 -6.87
N SER A 174 8.71 15.05 -6.26
CA SER A 174 8.86 15.09 -4.80
C SER A 174 9.89 16.15 -4.41
N ALA A 175 9.55 16.95 -3.39
CA ALA A 175 10.49 17.84 -2.72
C ALA A 175 11.23 17.15 -1.57
N ARG A 176 10.75 16.00 -1.11
CA ARG A 176 11.29 15.23 0.00
C ARG A 176 12.25 14.14 -0.49
N THR A 177 13.18 13.77 0.37
CA THR A 177 14.14 12.68 0.14
C THR A 177 13.99 11.55 1.18
N ASP A 178 13.04 11.70 2.10
CA ASP A 178 12.80 10.83 3.25
C ASP A 178 11.34 10.29 3.24
N VAL A 179 10.81 10.02 2.06
CA VAL A 179 9.43 9.49 1.92
C VAL A 179 9.43 8.00 2.20
N ASP A 180 8.64 7.58 3.18
CA ASP A 180 8.44 6.19 3.58
C ASP A 180 7.24 5.59 2.83
N PHE A 181 7.41 4.40 2.27
CA PHE A 181 6.42 3.70 1.45
C PHE A 181 5.99 2.38 2.06
N ASP A 182 4.74 2.06 1.87
CA ASP A 182 4.19 0.73 2.02
C ASP A 182 3.62 0.25 0.67
N LEU A 183 4.12 -0.86 0.16
CA LEU A 183 3.60 -1.56 -1.02
C LEU A 183 3.00 -2.89 -0.59
N LEU A 184 1.69 -3.02 -0.66
CA LEU A 184 0.97 -4.24 -0.35
C LEU A 184 0.46 -4.90 -1.64
N THR A 185 0.74 -6.20 -1.80
CA THR A 185 0.46 -6.97 -3.03
C THR A 185 -0.33 -8.24 -2.73
N PRO A 186 -1.61 -8.15 -2.35
CA PRO A 186 -2.38 -9.31 -1.91
C PRO A 186 -2.42 -10.43 -2.95
N GLY A 187 -2.07 -11.63 -2.52
CA GLY A 187 -2.16 -12.84 -3.35
C GLY A 187 -0.97 -13.08 -4.28
N VAL A 188 0.08 -12.25 -4.26
CA VAL A 188 1.36 -12.54 -4.90
C VAL A 188 2.49 -12.41 -3.89
N THR A 189 3.43 -13.35 -3.92
CA THR A 189 4.62 -13.33 -3.07
C THR A 189 5.72 -12.59 -3.79
N LEU A 190 6.25 -11.54 -3.17
CA LEU A 190 7.37 -10.78 -3.68
C LEU A 190 8.68 -11.59 -3.53
N ASP A 191 9.57 -11.48 -4.50
CA ASP A 191 10.92 -12.06 -4.41
C ASP A 191 11.78 -11.26 -3.44
N ASP A 192 11.53 -9.95 -3.36
CA ASP A 192 12.05 -9.07 -2.31
C ASP A 192 10.90 -8.54 -1.44
N PRO A 193 10.47 -9.29 -0.43
CA PRO A 193 9.51 -8.81 0.56
C PRO A 193 10.22 -7.98 1.63
N SER A 194 11.43 -7.50 1.37
CA SER A 194 12.32 -6.97 2.38
C SER A 194 11.66 -5.88 3.17
N ASN A 195 11.47 -6.21 4.40
CA ASN A 195 11.23 -5.26 5.44
C ASN A 195 12.25 -5.55 6.55
N PRO A 196 13.38 -4.85 6.59
CA PRO A 196 14.33 -4.97 7.69
C PRO A 196 13.73 -4.55 9.04
N HIS A 197 12.49 -4.05 9.05
CA HIS A 197 11.78 -3.54 10.22
C HIS A 197 10.43 -4.25 10.49
N ALA A 198 10.09 -5.33 9.77
CA ALA A 198 8.89 -6.13 10.03
C ALA A 198 9.08 -7.15 11.15
#